data_938253fbf84b198f96ef6e5e45c414c3
#
_entry.id   938253fbf84b198f96ef6e5e45c414c3
#
_cell.length_a   1.000
_cell.length_b   1.000
_cell.length_c   1.000
_cell.angle_alpha   90.00
_cell.angle_beta   90.00
_cell.angle_gamma   90.00
#
_symmetry.space_group_name_H-M   'P 1'
#
loop_
_entity.id
_entity.type
_entity.pdbx_description
1 polymer ?
#
loop_
_entity_poly.entity_id
_entity_poly.type
_entity_poly.pdbx_seq_one_letter_code
_entity_poly.pdbx_strand_id
1 'polypeptide(L)'
;MNAHVPALVAEAFAGSRIVAYSTGCVYPYVNVHHGGATETTPTTPPPGVYANSCVAREAMFQYFSRTRGTPGRIIRLNYAIDMRYGVLHDVATRVRIGTPIDLTTGHVNVIWQGDANAMVLRALGHCTVPSSPLNVSGPETVSIRSLAQSFGQRLGKPPVFTGVEAAEAWLVNTAEATRLFGYPSVPLGRLVDWTADWVARGMPSLGKDTHYDTRHGDF
;
A
#
# COMPACT_ATOMS: atom_id res chain seq x y z
N MET A 1 20.27 0.27 -5.26
CA MET A 1 19.47 -0.92 -5.62
C MET A 1 18.22 -0.55 -6.42
N ASN A 2 17.36 0.37 -5.96
CA ASN A 2 16.07 0.70 -6.60
C ASN A 2 16.12 1.39 -7.99
N ALA A 3 17.24 1.84 -8.50
CA ALA A 3 17.39 2.37 -9.86
C ALA A 3 18.28 1.48 -10.74
N HIS A 4 19.45 1.08 -10.26
CA HIS A 4 20.40 0.30 -11.04
C HIS A 4 19.87 -1.11 -11.42
N VAL A 5 19.38 -1.87 -10.43
CA VAL A 5 18.83 -3.22 -10.70
C VAL A 5 17.63 -3.17 -11.64
N PRO A 6 16.62 -2.28 -11.45
CA PRO A 6 15.54 -2.08 -12.40
C PRO A 6 16.00 -1.78 -13.83
N ALA A 7 17.05 -0.97 -14.01
CA ALA A 7 17.59 -0.70 -15.33
C ALA A 7 18.16 -1.97 -16.00
N LEU A 8 18.95 -2.76 -15.27
CA LEU A 8 19.48 -4.04 -15.76
C LEU A 8 18.36 -5.04 -16.10
N VAL A 9 17.33 -5.13 -15.26
CA VAL A 9 16.18 -6.01 -15.51
C VAL A 9 15.43 -5.55 -16.76
N ALA A 10 15.13 -4.25 -16.87
CA ALA A 10 14.40 -3.70 -18.02
C ALA A 10 15.18 -3.88 -19.33
N GLU A 11 16.51 -3.81 -19.30
CA GLU A 11 17.37 -4.08 -20.46
C GLU A 11 17.38 -5.57 -20.82
N ALA A 12 17.61 -6.45 -19.84
CA ALA A 12 17.72 -7.89 -20.06
C ALA A 12 16.40 -8.50 -20.55
N PHE A 13 15.25 -7.96 -20.14
CA PHE A 13 13.91 -8.45 -20.48
C PHE A 13 13.18 -7.55 -21.47
N ALA A 14 13.89 -6.83 -22.32
CA ALA A 14 13.29 -5.89 -23.30
C ALA A 14 12.25 -6.52 -24.22
N GLY A 15 12.34 -7.83 -24.52
CA GLY A 15 11.36 -8.57 -25.34
C GLY A 15 10.16 -9.14 -24.54
N SER A 16 10.05 -8.85 -23.25
CA SER A 16 9.03 -9.42 -22.36
C SER A 16 8.01 -8.37 -21.94
N ARG A 17 6.87 -8.82 -21.40
CA ARG A 17 5.97 -7.97 -20.62
C ARG A 17 6.50 -7.86 -19.20
N ILE A 18 6.62 -6.63 -18.69
CA ILE A 18 7.19 -6.39 -17.35
C ILE A 18 6.12 -5.79 -16.45
N VAL A 19 5.79 -6.47 -15.36
CA VAL A 19 5.02 -5.90 -14.26
C VAL A 19 5.98 -5.64 -13.10
N ALA A 20 6.19 -4.36 -12.78
CA ALA A 20 7.16 -3.93 -11.78
C ALA A 20 6.44 -3.37 -10.54
N TYR A 21 6.84 -3.82 -9.36
CA TYR A 21 6.35 -3.24 -8.11
C TYR A 21 6.97 -1.86 -7.87
N SER A 22 6.12 -0.92 -7.52
CA SER A 22 6.39 0.39 -6.94
C SER A 22 5.59 0.52 -5.64
N THR A 23 5.35 1.72 -5.17
CA THR A 23 4.67 2.00 -3.91
C THR A 23 3.75 3.21 -4.01
N GLY A 24 2.70 3.26 -3.19
CA GLY A 24 1.88 4.47 -3.01
C GLY A 24 2.66 5.64 -2.41
N CYS A 25 3.78 5.38 -1.73
CA CYS A 25 4.63 6.43 -1.15
C CYS A 25 5.31 7.34 -2.20
N VAL A 26 5.24 7.04 -3.50
CA VAL A 26 5.72 7.93 -4.56
C VAL A 26 4.86 9.20 -4.71
N TYR A 27 3.66 9.20 -4.15
CA TYR A 27 2.76 10.34 -4.15
C TYR A 27 3.04 11.31 -3.00
N PRO A 28 2.63 12.58 -3.12
CA PRO A 28 2.49 13.45 -1.96
C PRO A 28 1.40 12.92 -1.02
N TYR A 29 1.35 13.42 0.20
CA TYR A 29 0.15 13.28 1.03
C TYR A 29 -1.03 13.95 0.33
N VAL A 30 -2.20 13.32 0.41
CA VAL A 30 -3.43 13.84 -0.16
C VAL A 30 -4.50 13.99 0.92
N ASN A 31 -5.40 14.95 0.73
CA ASN A 31 -6.50 15.15 1.66
C ASN A 31 -7.38 13.91 1.75
N VAL A 32 -7.71 13.49 2.96
CA VAL A 32 -8.42 12.24 3.25
C VAL A 32 -9.84 12.17 2.67
N HIS A 33 -10.41 13.31 2.29
CA HIS A 33 -11.75 13.41 1.70
C HIS A 33 -11.75 13.47 0.16
N HIS A 34 -10.58 13.49 -0.49
CA HIS A 34 -10.47 13.65 -1.95
C HIS A 34 -10.33 12.32 -2.72
N GLY A 35 -10.55 11.18 -2.06
CA GLY A 35 -10.58 9.87 -2.72
C GLY A 35 -9.23 9.28 -3.12
N GLY A 36 -8.12 9.85 -2.63
CA GLY A 36 -6.76 9.34 -2.87
C GLY A 36 -6.10 9.85 -4.16
N ALA A 37 -4.78 9.66 -4.26
CA ALA A 37 -3.98 9.99 -5.44
C ALA A 37 -4.32 9.07 -6.60
N THR A 38 -4.57 9.62 -7.78
CA THR A 38 -4.79 8.87 -9.02
C THR A 38 -3.46 8.58 -9.72
N GLU A 39 -3.48 7.72 -10.74
CA GLU A 39 -2.29 7.40 -11.53
C GLU A 39 -1.70 8.61 -12.26
N THR A 40 -2.49 9.68 -12.46
CA THR A 40 -2.06 10.93 -13.07
C THR A 40 -1.52 11.95 -12.06
N THR A 41 -1.67 11.71 -10.77
CA THR A 41 -1.10 12.57 -9.72
C THR A 41 0.44 12.55 -9.83
N PRO A 42 1.11 13.72 -9.83
CA PRO A 42 2.57 13.79 -9.90
C PRO A 42 3.25 13.00 -8.77
N THR A 43 4.36 12.34 -9.10
CA THR A 43 5.19 11.62 -8.12
C THR A 43 6.15 12.58 -7.41
N THR A 44 5.62 13.28 -6.43
CA THR A 44 6.34 14.26 -5.60
C THR A 44 6.26 13.85 -4.12
N PRO A 45 6.94 12.74 -3.73
CA PRO A 45 6.87 12.24 -2.37
C PRO A 45 7.50 13.25 -1.39
N PRO A 46 7.14 13.18 -0.10
CA PRO A 46 7.88 13.85 0.95
C PRO A 46 9.38 13.48 0.90
N PRO A 47 10.27 14.30 1.47
CA PRO A 47 11.68 13.97 1.57
C PRO A 47 11.89 12.59 2.22
N GLY A 48 12.84 11.81 1.68
CA GLY A 48 13.16 10.47 2.17
C GLY A 48 13.80 9.62 1.09
N VAL A 49 14.64 8.67 1.48
CA VAL A 49 15.42 7.85 0.53
C VAL A 49 14.53 6.83 -0.17
N TYR A 50 13.65 6.17 0.56
CA TYR A 50 12.84 5.07 0.04
C TYR A 50 11.91 5.53 -1.09
N ALA A 51 11.04 6.50 -0.82
CA ALA A 51 10.05 6.97 -1.78
C ALA A 51 10.69 7.53 -3.05
N ASN A 52 11.72 8.38 -2.90
CA ASN A 52 12.48 8.93 -4.02
C ASN A 52 13.22 7.87 -4.83
N SER A 53 13.75 6.82 -4.18
CA SER A 53 14.36 5.69 -4.88
C SER A 53 13.34 4.88 -5.69
N CYS A 54 12.08 4.80 -5.23
CA CYS A 54 10.99 4.17 -5.98
C CYS A 54 10.55 5.02 -7.19
N VAL A 55 10.57 6.35 -7.09
CA VAL A 55 10.39 7.24 -8.27
C VAL A 55 11.48 6.96 -9.32
N ALA A 56 12.74 6.81 -8.89
CA ALA A 56 13.84 6.45 -9.80
C ALA A 56 13.63 5.06 -10.44
N ARG A 57 13.10 4.09 -9.68
CA ARG A 57 12.70 2.76 -10.21
C ARG A 57 11.69 2.89 -11.34
N GLU A 58 10.62 3.65 -11.13
CA GLU A 58 9.59 3.88 -12.14
C GLU A 58 10.19 4.53 -13.40
N ALA A 59 11.04 5.54 -13.22
CA ALA A 59 11.71 6.23 -14.32
C ALA A 59 12.54 5.27 -15.19
N MET A 60 13.24 4.30 -14.60
CA MET A 60 14.00 3.30 -15.36
C MET A 60 13.07 2.41 -16.21
N PHE A 61 12.03 1.82 -15.64
CA PHE A 61 11.09 1.00 -16.41
C PHE A 61 10.39 1.81 -17.51
N GLN A 62 10.00 3.06 -17.24
CA GLN A 62 9.39 3.92 -18.24
C GLN A 62 10.37 4.31 -19.37
N TYR A 63 11.63 4.59 -19.04
CA TYR A 63 12.66 4.89 -20.03
C TYR A 63 12.85 3.72 -21.00
N PHE A 64 13.09 2.51 -20.50
CA PHE A 64 13.30 1.33 -21.33
C PHE A 64 12.02 0.95 -22.11
N SER A 65 10.85 1.13 -21.52
CA SER A 65 9.60 0.93 -22.22
C SER A 65 9.47 1.86 -23.43
N ARG A 66 9.78 3.16 -23.28
CA ARG A 66 9.75 4.11 -24.40
C ARG A 66 10.81 3.84 -25.45
N THR A 67 12.03 3.51 -25.04
CA THR A 67 13.17 3.39 -25.97
C THR A 67 13.28 2.02 -26.63
N ARG A 68 12.77 0.96 -26.02
CA ARG A 68 12.83 -0.42 -26.51
C ARG A 68 11.47 -0.99 -26.92
N GLY A 69 10.37 -0.24 -26.70
CA GLY A 69 9.02 -0.74 -26.97
C GLY A 69 8.56 -1.84 -26.01
N THR A 70 9.20 -1.99 -24.84
CA THR A 70 8.88 -3.03 -23.85
C THR A 70 7.54 -2.74 -23.17
N PRO A 71 6.51 -3.61 -23.33
CA PRO A 71 5.24 -3.39 -22.66
C PRO A 71 5.38 -3.58 -21.14
N GLY A 72 4.85 -2.64 -20.34
CA GLY A 72 4.94 -2.77 -18.90
C GLY A 72 3.76 -2.19 -18.14
N ARG A 73 3.66 -2.58 -16.87
CA ARG A 73 2.74 -2.02 -15.89
C ARG A 73 3.49 -1.78 -14.58
N ILE A 74 3.36 -0.59 -14.00
CA ILE A 74 4.04 -0.20 -12.76
C ILE A 74 3.00 -0.21 -11.64
N ILE A 75 3.14 -1.13 -10.70
CA ILE A 75 2.17 -1.32 -9.61
C ILE A 75 2.53 -0.43 -8.43
N ARG A 76 1.78 0.63 -8.21
CA ARG A 76 1.86 1.47 -7.02
C ARG A 76 1.04 0.83 -5.91
N LEU A 77 1.68 -0.13 -5.22
CA LEU A 77 1.05 -0.88 -4.14
C LEU A 77 0.96 -0.03 -2.88
N ASN A 78 -0.21 -0.02 -2.23
CA ASN A 78 -0.39 0.63 -0.94
C ASN A 78 -0.95 -0.36 0.08
N TYR A 79 -0.23 -0.58 1.18
CA TYR A 79 -0.54 -1.41 2.34
C TYR A 79 -1.20 -2.77 2.03
N ALA A 80 -0.50 -3.63 1.31
CA ALA A 80 -0.87 -5.05 1.23
C ALA A 80 -0.61 -5.71 2.58
N ILE A 81 -1.64 -6.36 3.14
CA ILE A 81 -1.62 -6.94 4.48
C ILE A 81 -1.73 -8.45 4.45
N ASP A 82 -1.15 -9.07 5.48
CA ASP A 82 -1.27 -10.49 5.86
C ASP A 82 -1.64 -10.53 7.36
N MET A 83 -2.14 -11.66 7.86
CA MET A 83 -2.49 -11.78 9.28
C MET A 83 -1.30 -11.61 10.22
N ARG A 84 -0.08 -11.87 9.73
CA ARG A 84 1.19 -11.78 10.48
C ARG A 84 1.87 -10.41 10.35
N TYR A 85 1.38 -9.55 9.45
CA TYR A 85 2.03 -8.30 9.10
C TYR A 85 1.03 -7.32 8.46
N GLY A 86 1.22 -6.05 8.71
CA GLY A 86 0.45 -4.99 8.09
C GLY A 86 -0.24 -4.09 9.11
N VAL A 87 -0.80 -2.99 8.63
CA VAL A 87 -1.43 -1.96 9.48
C VAL A 87 -2.48 -2.55 10.43
N LEU A 88 -3.30 -3.50 9.96
CA LEU A 88 -4.31 -4.14 10.79
C LEU A 88 -3.68 -4.92 11.95
N HIS A 89 -2.62 -5.70 11.65
CA HIS A 89 -1.88 -6.47 12.65
C HIS A 89 -1.25 -5.56 13.72
N ASP A 90 -0.62 -4.46 13.30
CA ASP A 90 0.02 -3.51 14.21
C ASP A 90 -1.02 -2.83 15.13
N VAL A 91 -2.13 -2.35 14.56
CA VAL A 91 -3.20 -1.70 15.33
C VAL A 91 -3.84 -2.71 16.30
N ALA A 92 -4.18 -3.92 15.85
CA ALA A 92 -4.79 -4.95 16.70
C ALA A 92 -3.84 -5.36 17.84
N THR A 93 -2.55 -5.49 17.56
CA THR A 93 -1.53 -5.82 18.57
C THR A 93 -1.40 -4.73 19.60
N ARG A 94 -1.32 -3.45 19.19
CA ARG A 94 -1.28 -2.30 20.13
C ARG A 94 -2.52 -2.26 21.02
N VAL A 95 -3.72 -2.51 20.47
CA VAL A 95 -4.96 -2.62 21.26
C VAL A 95 -4.84 -3.75 22.27
N ARG A 96 -4.41 -4.95 21.87
CA ARG A 96 -4.28 -6.13 22.73
C ARG A 96 -3.36 -5.89 23.91
N ILE A 97 -2.20 -5.26 23.69
CA ILE A 97 -1.21 -5.01 24.74
C ILE A 97 -1.42 -3.69 25.49
N GLY A 98 -2.32 -2.82 25.02
CA GLY A 98 -2.63 -1.52 25.62
C GLY A 98 -1.59 -0.43 25.30
N THR A 99 -0.80 -0.60 24.24
CA THR A 99 0.15 0.42 23.78
C THR A 99 -0.60 1.54 23.05
N PRO A 100 -0.27 2.82 23.28
CA PRO A 100 -0.89 3.93 22.58
C PRO A 100 -0.72 3.84 21.06
N ILE A 101 -1.77 4.21 20.33
CA ILE A 101 -1.84 4.31 18.89
C ILE A 101 -1.74 5.78 18.51
N ASP A 102 -0.70 6.15 17.77
CA ASP A 102 -0.57 7.50 17.25
C ASP A 102 -1.55 7.71 16.08
N LEU A 103 -2.35 8.74 16.17
CA LEU A 103 -3.36 9.10 15.17
C LEU A 103 -2.86 10.11 14.14
N THR A 104 -1.61 10.55 14.18
CA THR A 104 -1.06 11.52 13.23
C THR A 104 -1.19 11.03 11.79
N THR A 105 -0.99 9.72 11.54
CA THR A 105 -1.44 9.07 10.31
C THR A 105 -2.83 8.47 10.55
N GLY A 106 -3.86 9.31 10.41
CA GLY A 106 -5.23 8.95 10.80
C GLY A 106 -5.96 8.03 9.83
N HIS A 107 -5.48 7.87 8.58
CA HIS A 107 -6.19 7.13 7.53
C HIS A 107 -5.24 6.34 6.64
N VAL A 108 -5.68 5.19 6.15
CA VAL A 108 -4.97 4.29 5.24
C VAL A 108 -5.92 3.65 4.23
N ASN A 109 -5.38 3.14 3.10
CA ASN A 109 -6.05 2.09 2.30
C ASN A 109 -5.33 0.77 2.58
N VAL A 110 -6.04 -0.33 2.64
CA VAL A 110 -5.45 -1.65 2.86
C VAL A 110 -6.07 -2.70 1.94
N ILE A 111 -5.29 -3.65 1.46
CA ILE A 111 -5.75 -4.77 0.63
C ILE A 111 -5.19 -6.08 1.17
N TRP A 112 -5.97 -7.16 1.07
CA TRP A 112 -5.45 -8.51 1.30
C TRP A 112 -4.32 -8.83 0.33
N GLN A 113 -3.20 -9.35 0.83
CA GLN A 113 -2.03 -9.67 0.02
C GLN A 113 -2.34 -10.66 -1.11
N GLY A 114 -3.24 -11.61 -0.88
CA GLY A 114 -3.69 -12.57 -1.91
C GLY A 114 -4.41 -11.87 -3.07
N ASP A 115 -5.29 -10.91 -2.78
CA ASP A 115 -5.98 -10.12 -3.81
C ASP A 115 -5.00 -9.22 -4.57
N ALA A 116 -4.08 -8.57 -3.87
CA ALA A 116 -3.03 -7.77 -4.50
C ALA A 116 -2.19 -8.61 -5.47
N ASN A 117 -1.74 -9.80 -5.05
CA ASN A 117 -0.98 -10.72 -5.90
C ASN A 117 -1.78 -11.16 -7.12
N ALA A 118 -3.07 -11.50 -6.96
CA ALA A 118 -3.95 -11.88 -8.06
C ALA A 118 -4.10 -10.74 -9.09
N MET A 119 -4.29 -9.49 -8.62
CA MET A 119 -4.36 -8.31 -9.49
C MET A 119 -3.05 -8.08 -10.24
N VAL A 120 -1.91 -8.21 -9.56
CA VAL A 120 -0.57 -8.02 -10.14
C VAL A 120 -0.28 -9.05 -11.24
N LEU A 121 -0.61 -10.32 -11.03
CA LEU A 121 -0.46 -11.35 -12.06
C LEU A 121 -1.36 -11.08 -13.28
N ARG A 122 -2.60 -10.66 -13.06
CA ARG A 122 -3.53 -10.29 -14.12
C ARG A 122 -3.09 -9.03 -14.88
N ALA A 123 -2.34 -8.12 -14.24
CA ALA A 123 -1.81 -6.91 -14.85
C ALA A 123 -0.85 -7.19 -16.02
N LEU A 124 -0.28 -8.41 -16.13
CA LEU A 124 0.48 -8.85 -17.32
C LEU A 124 -0.35 -8.76 -18.63
N GLY A 125 -1.68 -8.96 -18.54
CA GLY A 125 -2.59 -8.78 -19.67
C GLY A 125 -2.89 -7.31 -20.01
N HIS A 126 -2.47 -6.37 -19.16
CA HIS A 126 -2.77 -4.94 -19.26
C HIS A 126 -1.50 -4.07 -19.31
N CYS A 127 -0.39 -4.63 -19.77
CA CYS A 127 0.84 -3.89 -20.02
C CYS A 127 0.68 -2.93 -21.21
N THR A 128 1.28 -1.74 -21.12
CA THR A 128 1.23 -0.68 -22.12
C THR A 128 2.63 -0.24 -22.55
N VAL A 129 2.74 0.40 -23.71
CA VAL A 129 3.95 1.11 -24.17
C VAL A 129 3.57 2.58 -24.39
N PRO A 130 4.16 3.53 -23.67
CA PRO A 130 5.07 3.34 -22.53
C PRO A 130 4.40 2.65 -21.33
N SER A 131 5.21 2.07 -20.46
CA SER A 131 4.75 1.47 -19.20
C SER A 131 3.95 2.50 -18.39
N SER A 132 2.74 2.13 -17.96
CA SER A 132 1.85 3.01 -17.21
C SER A 132 1.68 2.55 -15.76
N PRO A 133 1.48 3.48 -14.81
CA PRO A 133 1.21 3.12 -13.43
C PRO A 133 -0.18 2.50 -13.25
N LEU A 134 -0.35 1.77 -12.16
CA LEU A 134 -1.62 1.25 -11.66
C LEU A 134 -1.60 1.23 -10.14
N ASN A 135 -2.54 1.91 -9.52
CA ASN A 135 -2.71 1.88 -8.08
C ASN A 135 -3.39 0.57 -7.66
N VAL A 136 -2.77 -0.13 -6.71
CA VAL A 136 -3.33 -1.37 -6.14
C VAL A 136 -3.41 -1.24 -4.64
N SER A 137 -4.62 -1.24 -4.11
CA SER A 137 -4.98 -1.25 -2.68
C SER A 137 -6.46 -1.61 -2.53
N GLY A 138 -6.98 -1.63 -1.31
CA GLY A 138 -8.43 -1.62 -1.07
C GLY A 138 -9.04 -0.26 -1.40
N PRO A 139 -10.30 -0.24 -1.80
CA PRO A 139 -10.99 1.00 -2.22
C PRO A 139 -11.39 1.90 -1.04
N GLU A 140 -11.42 1.37 0.18
CA GLU A 140 -11.87 2.10 1.34
C GLU A 140 -10.78 3.01 1.92
N THR A 141 -11.14 4.24 2.29
CA THR A 141 -10.34 5.09 3.18
C THR A 141 -10.66 4.70 4.62
N VAL A 142 -9.74 3.99 5.26
CA VAL A 142 -9.92 3.38 6.59
C VAL A 142 -9.39 4.32 7.66
N SER A 143 -10.26 4.74 8.60
CA SER A 143 -9.83 5.50 9.79
C SER A 143 -9.12 4.57 10.78
N ILE A 144 -7.90 4.93 11.19
CA ILE A 144 -7.13 4.21 12.22
C ILE A 144 -7.88 4.19 13.56
N ARG A 145 -8.53 5.29 13.93
CA ARG A 145 -9.36 5.36 15.14
C ARG A 145 -10.51 4.37 15.10
N SER A 146 -11.29 4.36 14.01
CA SER A 146 -12.41 3.43 13.85
C SER A 146 -11.95 1.98 13.81
N LEU A 147 -10.82 1.72 13.17
CA LEU A 147 -10.20 0.40 13.13
C LEU A 147 -9.79 -0.08 14.53
N ALA A 148 -9.11 0.76 15.30
CA ALA A 148 -8.70 0.45 16.67
C ALA A 148 -9.92 0.23 17.60
N GLN A 149 -10.97 1.03 17.46
CA GLN A 149 -12.24 0.82 18.20
C GLN A 149 -12.88 -0.52 17.84
N SER A 150 -12.87 -0.88 16.56
CA SER A 150 -13.40 -2.15 16.07
C SER A 150 -12.60 -3.35 16.62
N PHE A 151 -11.27 -3.24 16.72
CA PHE A 151 -10.44 -4.24 17.40
C PHE A 151 -10.70 -4.24 18.91
N GLY A 152 -10.89 -3.07 19.53
CA GLY A 152 -11.21 -2.95 20.95
C GLY A 152 -12.46 -3.75 21.34
N GLN A 153 -13.51 -3.65 20.53
CA GLN A 153 -14.75 -4.43 20.71
C GLN A 153 -14.51 -5.94 20.63
N ARG A 154 -13.69 -6.39 19.65
CA ARG A 154 -13.41 -7.82 19.42
C ARG A 154 -12.45 -8.42 20.46
N LEU A 155 -11.51 -7.62 20.95
CA LEU A 155 -10.48 -8.05 21.91
C LEU A 155 -10.86 -7.79 23.36
N GLY A 156 -12.00 -7.13 23.62
CA GLY A 156 -12.45 -6.79 24.98
C GLY A 156 -11.55 -5.77 25.67
N LYS A 157 -10.84 -4.90 24.94
CA LYS A 157 -9.93 -3.89 25.46
C LYS A 157 -10.13 -2.54 24.78
N PRO A 158 -10.33 -1.44 25.51
CA PRO A 158 -10.40 -0.13 24.91
C PRO A 158 -9.04 0.29 24.33
N PRO A 159 -9.01 0.86 23.10
CA PRO A 159 -7.77 1.40 22.55
C PRO A 159 -7.35 2.68 23.29
N VAL A 160 -6.04 2.90 23.38
CA VAL A 160 -5.44 4.14 23.89
C VAL A 160 -4.91 4.93 22.69
N PHE A 161 -5.20 6.23 22.63
CA PHE A 161 -4.81 7.08 21.53
C PHE A 161 -3.86 8.19 21.97
N THR A 162 -2.96 8.58 21.07
CA THR A 162 -2.12 9.78 21.14
C THR A 162 -2.18 10.52 19.80
N GLY A 163 -1.75 11.79 19.79
CA GLY A 163 -1.77 12.61 18.61
C GLY A 163 -3.18 13.02 18.15
N VAL A 164 -3.22 13.69 17.02
CA VAL A 164 -4.45 14.17 16.36
C VAL A 164 -4.36 13.82 14.88
N GLU A 165 -5.47 13.41 14.30
CA GLU A 165 -5.55 13.05 12.88
C GLU A 165 -5.16 14.21 11.97
N ALA A 166 -4.15 13.99 11.12
CA ALA A 166 -3.85 14.94 10.05
C ALA A 166 -4.95 14.91 8.97
N ALA A 167 -5.16 16.06 8.33
CA ALA A 167 -6.11 16.18 7.22
C ALA A 167 -5.64 15.45 5.95
N GLU A 168 -4.40 14.95 5.94
CA GLU A 168 -3.74 14.34 4.79
C GLU A 168 -3.08 13.02 5.16
N ALA A 169 -3.10 12.07 4.22
CA ALA A 169 -2.45 10.75 4.37
C ALA A 169 -1.96 10.24 3.00
N TRP A 170 -1.15 9.16 3.00
CA TRP A 170 -0.88 8.41 1.78
C TRP A 170 -2.07 7.52 1.44
N LEU A 171 -2.90 8.03 0.56
CA LEU A 171 -4.07 7.33 0.03
C LEU A 171 -3.99 7.26 -1.47
N VAL A 172 -4.37 6.12 -2.03
CA VAL A 172 -4.42 5.91 -3.48
C VAL A 172 -5.86 5.69 -3.95
N ASN A 173 -6.19 6.24 -5.11
CA ASN A 173 -7.44 5.95 -5.79
C ASN A 173 -7.30 4.65 -6.59
N THR A 174 -8.16 3.68 -6.35
CA THR A 174 -8.10 2.35 -6.96
C THR A 174 -9.15 2.14 -8.05
N ALA A 175 -9.76 3.20 -8.57
CA ALA A 175 -10.83 3.11 -9.56
C ALA A 175 -10.40 2.35 -10.83
N GLU A 176 -9.16 2.58 -11.31
CA GLU A 176 -8.64 1.89 -12.49
C GLU A 176 -8.43 0.39 -12.23
N ALA A 177 -7.84 0.00 -11.09
CA ALA A 177 -7.70 -1.41 -10.73
C ALA A 177 -9.07 -2.09 -10.56
N THR A 178 -10.04 -1.40 -9.95
CA THR A 178 -11.41 -1.89 -9.82
C THR A 178 -12.09 -2.09 -11.18
N ARG A 179 -11.88 -1.17 -12.11
CA ARG A 179 -12.40 -1.29 -13.49
C ARG A 179 -11.80 -2.49 -14.23
N LEU A 180 -10.50 -2.77 -14.03
CA LEU A 180 -9.80 -3.87 -14.72
C LEU A 180 -10.06 -5.24 -14.07
N PHE A 181 -10.17 -5.30 -12.75
CA PHE A 181 -10.10 -6.56 -12.00
C PHE A 181 -11.31 -6.83 -11.11
N GLY A 182 -12.18 -5.86 -10.92
CA GLY A 182 -13.24 -5.90 -9.92
C GLY A 182 -12.76 -5.54 -8.52
N TYR A 183 -13.67 -5.58 -7.56
CA TYR A 183 -13.33 -5.37 -6.14
C TYR A 183 -12.45 -6.50 -5.61
N PRO A 184 -11.62 -6.22 -4.56
CA PRO A 184 -10.94 -7.26 -3.80
C PRO A 184 -11.92 -8.33 -3.31
N SER A 185 -11.53 -9.60 -3.39
CA SER A 185 -12.39 -10.72 -3.00
C SER A 185 -12.59 -10.83 -1.50
N VAL A 186 -11.64 -10.27 -0.72
CA VAL A 186 -11.70 -10.25 0.75
C VAL A 186 -12.04 -8.83 1.22
N PRO A 187 -13.26 -8.58 1.70
CA PRO A 187 -13.68 -7.26 2.17
C PRO A 187 -13.01 -6.89 3.50
N LEU A 188 -12.87 -5.59 3.76
CA LEU A 188 -12.23 -5.05 4.97
C LEU A 188 -12.76 -5.66 6.27
N GLY A 189 -14.08 -5.81 6.41
CA GLY A 189 -14.69 -6.41 7.60
C GLY A 189 -14.16 -7.82 7.89
N ARG A 190 -13.96 -8.64 6.85
CA ARG A 190 -13.38 -9.98 6.98
C ARG A 190 -11.91 -9.93 7.41
N LEU A 191 -11.13 -8.97 6.88
CA LEU A 191 -9.75 -8.77 7.29
C LEU A 191 -9.64 -8.38 8.76
N VAL A 192 -10.54 -7.52 9.22
CA VAL A 192 -10.63 -7.14 10.65
C VAL A 192 -10.97 -8.34 11.54
N ASP A 193 -11.94 -9.16 11.14
CA ASP A 193 -12.33 -10.35 11.90
C ASP A 193 -11.16 -11.35 11.99
N TRP A 194 -10.51 -11.65 10.88
CA TRP A 194 -9.38 -12.58 10.84
C TRP A 194 -8.19 -12.07 11.65
N THR A 195 -7.87 -10.78 11.54
CA THR A 195 -6.76 -10.19 12.28
C THR A 195 -7.04 -10.19 13.78
N ALA A 196 -8.27 -9.90 14.19
CA ALA A 196 -8.66 -9.95 15.60
C ALA A 196 -8.52 -11.37 16.18
N ASP A 197 -9.02 -12.40 15.48
CA ASP A 197 -8.86 -13.79 15.89
C ASP A 197 -7.39 -14.21 15.95
N TRP A 198 -6.60 -13.85 14.92
CA TRP A 198 -5.17 -14.14 14.86
C TRP A 198 -4.41 -13.57 16.06
N VAL A 199 -4.63 -12.30 16.36
CA VAL A 199 -3.99 -11.59 17.46
C VAL A 199 -4.50 -12.10 18.81
N ALA A 200 -5.81 -12.34 18.97
CA ALA A 200 -6.39 -12.87 20.21
C ALA A 200 -5.77 -14.22 20.59
N ARG A 201 -5.55 -15.09 19.62
CA ARG A 201 -4.94 -16.42 19.81
C ARG A 201 -3.42 -16.40 19.98
N GLY A 202 -2.78 -15.25 19.89
CA GLY A 202 -1.33 -15.13 19.98
C GLY A 202 -0.58 -15.85 18.85
N MET A 203 -1.16 -15.87 17.65
CA MET A 203 -0.58 -16.50 16.48
C MET A 203 0.69 -15.75 16.02
N PRO A 204 1.61 -16.39 15.27
CA PRO A 204 2.89 -15.81 14.89
C PRO A 204 2.78 -14.46 14.18
N SER A 205 3.74 -13.56 14.46
CA SER A 205 3.99 -12.32 13.74
C SER A 205 5.30 -12.42 12.96
N LEU A 206 5.44 -11.66 11.87
CA LEU A 206 6.72 -11.51 11.17
C LEU A 206 7.72 -10.64 11.93
N GLY A 207 7.30 -9.96 13.00
CA GLY A 207 8.17 -9.11 13.83
C GLY A 207 8.76 -7.93 13.07
N LYS A 208 8.04 -7.42 12.07
CA LYS A 208 8.44 -6.25 11.27
C LYS A 208 7.42 -5.15 11.46
N ASP A 209 7.89 -3.95 11.78
CA ASP A 209 7.04 -2.76 11.79
C ASP A 209 6.64 -2.39 10.35
N THR A 210 5.42 -1.89 10.21
CA THR A 210 4.92 -1.36 8.93
C THR A 210 5.33 0.08 8.69
N HIS A 211 5.75 0.78 9.73
CA HIS A 211 6.04 2.22 9.72
C HIS A 211 4.89 3.07 9.15
N TYR A 212 3.63 2.58 9.22
CA TYR A 212 2.48 3.28 8.65
C TYR A 212 2.23 4.64 9.31
N ASP A 213 2.67 4.80 10.56
CA ASP A 213 2.58 6.02 11.37
C ASP A 213 3.77 6.98 11.15
N THR A 214 4.78 6.57 10.37
CA THR A 214 5.94 7.41 10.04
C THR A 214 5.59 8.40 8.93
N ARG A 215 5.78 9.70 9.19
CA ARG A 215 5.47 10.78 8.22
C ARG A 215 6.70 11.50 7.66
N HIS A 216 7.89 11.18 8.15
CA HIS A 216 9.14 11.91 7.82
C HIS A 216 10.02 11.18 6.79
N GLY A 217 9.51 10.08 6.18
CA GLY A 217 10.22 9.34 5.13
C GLY A 217 11.37 8.45 5.63
N ASP A 218 11.53 8.30 6.91
CA ASP A 218 12.51 7.40 7.55
C ASP A 218 11.91 6.00 7.67
N PHE A 219 12.03 5.20 6.59
CA PHE A 219 11.54 3.81 6.51
C PHE A 219 12.71 2.85 6.42
#